data_dc5398798b4895e28b842639574c206d
#
_entry.id   dc5398798b4895e28b842639574c206d
#
_cell.length_a   1.000
_cell.length_b   1.000
_cell.length_c   1.000
_cell.angle_alpha   90.00
_cell.angle_beta   90.00
_cell.angle_gamma   90.00
#
_symmetry.space_group_name_H-M   'P 1'
#
loop_
_entity.id
_entity.type
_entity.pdbx_description
1 polymer ?
#
loop_
_entity_poly.entity_id
_entity_poly.type
_entity_poly.pdbx_seq_one_letter_code
_entity_poly.pdbx_strand_id
1 'polypeptide(L)'
;MLAQMLHIATSAHHGQFDKGGAPYILHPLKVMHYLKNDDEELMCIALGHDVIEDTSVTYKDLRDAGISERVINGIWRLTKQPGQTYDEYKQGVFASEDAMRVKLADLRHNTDIRRLKGVTEKDIARMAKYHTFYMEIKTRLSV
;
A
#
# COMPACT_ATOMS: atom_id res chain seq x y z
N MET A 1 14.34 6.55 10.66
CA MET A 1 13.83 5.88 9.42
C MET A 1 12.43 6.33 9.04
N LEU A 2 11.49 6.41 9.98
CA LEU A 2 10.12 6.85 9.69
C LEU A 2 10.03 8.25 9.09
N ALA A 3 10.71 9.22 9.69
CA ALA A 3 10.75 10.59 9.17
C ALA A 3 11.34 10.65 7.76
N GLN A 4 12.36 9.86 7.49
CA GLN A 4 12.97 9.73 6.17
C GLN A 4 11.97 9.19 5.14
N MET A 5 11.27 8.10 5.49
CA MET A 5 10.27 7.52 4.60
C MET A 5 9.10 8.49 4.36
N LEU A 6 8.67 9.19 5.39
CA LEU A 6 7.61 10.20 5.26
C LEU A 6 8.03 11.30 4.26
N HIS A 7 9.28 11.77 4.36
CA HIS A 7 9.82 12.77 3.44
C HIS A 7 9.84 12.24 2.00
N ILE A 8 10.31 11.01 1.80
CA ILE A 8 10.36 10.36 0.47
C ILE A 8 8.95 10.26 -0.12
N ALA A 9 8.00 9.72 0.65
CA ALA A 9 6.63 9.52 0.17
C ALA A 9 5.95 10.86 -0.16
N THR A 10 6.09 11.85 0.72
CA THR A 10 5.49 13.17 0.52
C THR A 10 6.05 13.85 -0.73
N SER A 11 7.36 13.79 -0.92
CA SER A 11 8.01 14.38 -2.09
C SER A 11 7.66 13.64 -3.38
N ALA A 12 7.65 12.31 -3.33
CA ALA A 12 7.40 11.47 -4.51
C ALA A 12 5.95 11.57 -5.01
N HIS A 13 4.98 11.64 -4.09
CA HIS A 13 3.57 11.75 -4.43
C HIS A 13 3.08 13.18 -4.60
N HIS A 14 3.98 14.18 -4.47
CA HIS A 14 3.61 15.59 -4.65
C HIS A 14 3.00 15.81 -6.04
N GLY A 15 1.85 16.46 -6.07
CA GLY A 15 1.15 16.75 -7.34
C GLY A 15 0.30 15.61 -7.88
N GLN A 16 0.23 14.46 -7.19
CA GLN A 16 -0.66 13.36 -7.54
C GLN A 16 -1.98 13.48 -6.77
N PHE A 17 -3.07 13.08 -7.43
CA PHE A 17 -4.43 13.12 -6.86
C PHE A 17 -5.09 11.77 -7.07
N ASP A 18 -5.96 11.37 -6.15
CA ASP A 18 -6.75 10.16 -6.29
C ASP A 18 -7.99 10.39 -7.16
N LYS A 19 -8.79 9.35 -7.37
CA LYS A 19 -10.02 9.42 -8.20
C LYS A 19 -11.04 10.40 -7.64
N GLY A 20 -11.06 10.62 -6.35
CA GLY A 20 -11.93 11.57 -5.68
C GLY A 20 -11.42 13.01 -5.70
N GLY A 21 -10.21 13.24 -6.19
CA GLY A 21 -9.58 14.56 -6.28
C GLY A 21 -8.79 14.97 -5.04
N ALA A 22 -8.61 14.08 -4.06
CA ALA A 22 -7.79 14.37 -2.88
C ALA A 22 -6.29 14.17 -3.20
N PRO A 23 -5.38 14.92 -2.53
CA PRO A 23 -3.95 14.67 -2.67
C PRO A 23 -3.61 13.21 -2.35
N TYR A 24 -2.86 12.55 -3.24
CA TYR A 24 -2.60 11.13 -3.13
C TYR A 24 -1.89 10.72 -1.83
N ILE A 25 -1.02 11.58 -1.31
CA ILE A 25 -0.28 11.32 -0.06
C ILE A 25 -1.21 10.97 1.12
N LEU A 26 -2.45 11.44 1.10
CA LEU A 26 -3.42 11.12 2.16
C LEU A 26 -3.72 9.61 2.22
N HIS A 27 -3.60 8.89 1.11
CA HIS A 27 -3.81 7.44 1.08
C HIS A 27 -2.73 6.68 1.87
N PRO A 28 -1.42 6.77 1.57
CA PRO A 28 -0.41 6.08 2.38
C PRO A 28 -0.41 6.52 3.85
N LEU A 29 -0.72 7.79 4.14
CA LEU A 29 -0.88 8.26 5.54
C LEU A 29 -2.04 7.54 6.23
N LYS A 30 -3.17 7.37 5.54
CA LYS A 30 -4.33 6.67 6.07
C LYS A 30 -4.05 5.19 6.27
N VAL A 31 -3.33 4.56 5.35
CA VAL A 31 -2.90 3.16 5.45
C VAL A 31 -2.04 2.98 6.71
N MET A 32 -1.07 3.86 6.93
CA MET A 32 -0.26 3.85 8.14
C MET A 32 -1.13 4.00 9.40
N HIS A 33 -2.08 4.91 9.38
CA HIS A 33 -3.03 5.13 10.49
C HIS A 33 -3.85 3.88 10.79
N TYR A 34 -4.35 3.19 9.76
CA TYR A 34 -5.17 1.97 9.91
C TYR A 34 -4.41 0.78 10.48
N LEU A 35 -3.08 0.76 10.40
CA LEU A 35 -2.29 -0.30 11.02
C LEU A 35 -2.50 -0.39 12.52
N LYS A 36 -2.71 0.74 13.20
CA LYS A 36 -2.81 0.85 14.67
C LYS A 36 -1.68 0.10 15.35
N ASN A 37 -0.46 0.32 14.86
CA ASN A 37 0.73 -0.39 15.28
C ASN A 37 1.88 0.61 15.37
N ASP A 38 2.74 0.47 16.35
CA ASP A 38 3.90 1.35 16.58
C ASP A 38 5.22 0.75 16.08
N ASP A 39 5.19 -0.36 15.38
CA ASP A 39 6.36 -0.92 14.70
C ASP A 39 6.80 0.04 13.59
N GLU A 40 7.94 0.71 13.78
CA GLU A 40 8.43 1.74 12.88
C GLU A 40 8.64 1.22 11.46
N GLU A 41 9.17 0.00 11.31
CA GLU A 41 9.40 -0.58 9.98
C GLU A 41 8.08 -0.88 9.27
N LEU A 42 7.10 -1.39 10.00
CA LEU A 42 5.77 -1.66 9.43
C LEU A 42 5.10 -0.35 8.97
N MET A 43 5.21 0.71 9.77
CA MET A 43 4.72 2.04 9.39
C MET A 43 5.41 2.56 8.14
N CYS A 44 6.72 2.32 8.01
CA CYS A 44 7.48 2.70 6.81
C CYS A 44 7.02 1.94 5.57
N ILE A 45 6.68 0.66 5.70
CA ILE A 45 6.12 -0.12 4.58
C ILE A 45 4.80 0.52 4.13
N ALA A 46 3.93 0.88 5.07
CA ALA A 46 2.66 1.53 4.76
C ALA A 46 2.84 2.85 4.01
N LEU A 47 3.75 3.72 4.50
CA LEU A 47 4.04 5.00 3.86
C LEU A 47 4.62 4.85 2.46
N GLY A 48 5.47 3.85 2.26
CA GLY A 48 6.21 3.65 1.01
C GLY A 48 5.58 2.65 0.05
N HIS A 49 4.45 2.03 0.38
CA HIS A 49 3.95 0.88 -0.38
C HIS A 49 3.65 1.16 -1.86
N ASP A 50 3.39 2.42 -2.23
CA ASP A 50 3.09 2.81 -3.61
C ASP A 50 4.22 3.59 -4.31
N VAL A 51 5.33 3.90 -3.62
CA VAL A 51 6.35 4.80 -4.19
C VAL A 51 7.07 4.19 -5.40
N ILE A 52 7.30 2.89 -5.41
CA ILE A 52 7.96 2.22 -6.54
C ILE A 52 7.01 2.13 -7.74
N GLU A 53 5.76 1.75 -7.51
CA GLU A 53 4.78 1.52 -8.57
C GLU A 53 4.33 2.84 -9.22
N ASP A 54 4.13 3.89 -8.43
CA ASP A 54 3.44 5.10 -8.86
C ASP A 54 4.33 6.33 -8.98
N THR A 55 5.62 6.22 -8.67
CA THR A 55 6.57 7.35 -8.76
C THR A 55 7.90 6.92 -9.40
N SER A 56 8.83 7.86 -9.53
CA SER A 56 10.17 7.60 -10.05
C SER A 56 11.16 7.07 -9.01
N VAL A 57 10.74 6.90 -7.76
CA VAL A 57 11.59 6.38 -6.68
C VAL A 57 11.96 4.92 -6.98
N THR A 58 13.25 4.60 -6.84
CA THR A 58 13.78 3.26 -7.05
C THR A 58 14.16 2.60 -5.74
N TYR A 59 14.34 1.27 -5.76
CA TYR A 59 14.85 0.54 -4.59
C TYR A 59 16.24 1.04 -4.16
N LYS A 60 17.06 1.42 -5.15
CA LYS A 60 18.38 2.02 -4.87
C LYS A 60 18.22 3.32 -4.08
N ASP A 61 17.27 4.17 -4.46
CA ASP A 61 17.00 5.41 -3.74
C ASP A 61 16.63 5.14 -2.29
N LEU A 62 15.82 4.12 -2.04
CA LEU A 62 15.43 3.72 -0.68
C LEU A 62 16.63 3.23 0.12
N ARG A 63 17.48 2.39 -0.46
CA ARG A 63 18.71 1.91 0.19
C ARG A 63 19.66 3.04 0.50
N ASP A 64 19.87 3.94 -0.45
CA ASP A 64 20.76 5.11 -0.28
C ASP A 64 20.24 6.05 0.83
N ALA A 65 18.93 6.08 1.05
CA ALA A 65 18.31 6.87 2.11
C ALA A 65 18.34 6.17 3.48
N GLY A 66 18.90 4.96 3.58
CA GLY A 66 19.00 4.21 4.83
C GLY A 66 17.76 3.43 5.20
N ILE A 67 16.85 3.20 4.27
CA ILE A 67 15.66 2.37 4.51
C ILE A 67 16.09 0.90 4.64
N SER A 68 15.58 0.21 5.67
CA SER A 68 15.98 -1.15 5.98
C SER A 68 15.52 -2.17 4.94
N GLU A 69 16.23 -3.30 4.86
CA GLU A 69 15.87 -4.38 3.92
C GLU A 69 14.50 -4.99 4.24
N ARG A 70 14.09 -5.03 5.51
CA ARG A 70 12.73 -5.46 5.87
C ARG A 70 11.67 -4.58 5.21
N VAL A 71 11.86 -3.27 5.27
CA VAL A 71 10.93 -2.30 4.66
C VAL A 71 10.95 -2.44 3.13
N ILE A 72 12.12 -2.52 2.53
CA ILE A 72 12.27 -2.67 1.07
C ILE A 72 11.59 -3.97 0.59
N ASN A 73 11.79 -5.07 1.31
CA ASN A 73 11.14 -6.34 0.98
C ASN A 73 9.60 -6.24 1.07
N GLY A 74 9.09 -5.57 2.11
CA GLY A 74 7.66 -5.34 2.26
C GLY A 74 7.08 -4.53 1.10
N ILE A 75 7.75 -3.46 0.71
CA ILE A 75 7.35 -2.64 -0.44
C ILE A 75 7.40 -3.46 -1.73
N TRP A 76 8.44 -4.26 -1.93
CA TRP A 76 8.59 -5.11 -3.12
C TRP A 76 7.41 -6.08 -3.26
N ARG A 77 6.99 -6.72 -2.18
CA ARG A 77 5.85 -7.65 -2.19
C ARG A 77 4.52 -6.96 -2.47
N LEU A 78 4.42 -5.69 -2.14
CA LEU A 78 3.22 -4.87 -2.38
C LEU A 78 3.24 -4.16 -3.73
N THR A 79 4.33 -4.30 -4.49
CA THR A 79 4.49 -3.76 -5.83
C THR A 79 4.28 -4.87 -6.85
N LYS A 80 3.31 -4.71 -7.74
CA LYS A 80 3.07 -5.69 -8.79
C LYS A 80 4.24 -5.71 -9.77
N GLN A 81 4.84 -6.89 -9.98
CA GLN A 81 5.98 -7.05 -10.87
C GLN A 81 5.53 -7.18 -12.33
N PRO A 82 6.39 -6.77 -13.31
CA PRO A 82 6.08 -6.93 -14.73
C PRO A 82 5.75 -8.40 -15.06
N GLY A 83 4.64 -8.63 -15.76
CA GLY A 83 4.20 -9.96 -16.14
C GLY A 83 3.54 -10.80 -15.03
N GLN A 84 3.49 -10.29 -13.83
CA GLN A 84 2.88 -10.99 -12.70
C GLN A 84 1.35 -10.95 -12.83
N THR A 85 0.69 -12.10 -12.66
CA THR A 85 -0.77 -12.16 -12.61
C THR A 85 -1.27 -11.63 -11.27
N TYR A 86 -2.55 -11.29 -11.18
CA TYR A 86 -3.17 -10.87 -9.91
C TYR A 86 -3.06 -11.97 -8.85
N ASP A 87 -3.29 -13.22 -9.23
CA ASP A 87 -3.16 -14.35 -8.31
C ASP A 87 -1.72 -14.51 -7.80
N GLU A 88 -0.74 -14.42 -8.68
CA GLU A 88 0.68 -14.44 -8.29
C GLU A 88 1.03 -13.29 -7.33
N TYR A 89 0.50 -12.10 -7.58
CA TYR A 89 0.66 -10.95 -6.69
C TYR A 89 0.07 -11.26 -5.30
N LYS A 90 -1.15 -11.79 -5.26
CA LYS A 90 -1.80 -12.18 -3.99
C LYS A 90 -0.97 -13.22 -3.23
N GLN A 91 -0.44 -14.24 -3.92
CA GLN A 91 0.40 -15.26 -3.29
C GLN A 91 1.67 -14.65 -2.68
N GLY A 92 2.28 -13.69 -3.35
CA GLY A 92 3.43 -12.95 -2.84
C GLY A 92 3.11 -12.17 -1.56
N VAL A 93 1.93 -11.57 -1.49
CA VAL A 93 1.45 -10.86 -0.29
C VAL A 93 1.19 -11.86 0.85
N PHE A 94 0.52 -12.97 0.56
CA PHE A 94 0.23 -14.01 1.57
C PHE A 94 1.50 -14.63 2.16
N ALA A 95 2.62 -14.60 1.45
CA ALA A 95 3.88 -15.14 1.92
C ALA A 95 4.60 -14.24 2.95
N SER A 96 4.06 -13.07 3.26
CA SER A 96 4.68 -12.11 4.19
C SER A 96 3.65 -11.53 5.14
N GLU A 97 3.85 -11.72 6.43
CA GLU A 97 2.97 -11.13 7.45
C GLU A 97 2.97 -9.60 7.36
N ASP A 98 4.14 -8.98 7.17
CA ASP A 98 4.25 -7.53 7.00
C ASP A 98 3.41 -7.04 5.81
N ALA A 99 3.55 -7.70 4.66
CA ALA A 99 2.81 -7.34 3.46
C ALA A 99 1.30 -7.53 3.66
N MET A 100 0.89 -8.62 4.31
CA MET A 100 -0.53 -8.85 4.61
C MET A 100 -1.12 -7.76 5.51
N ARG A 101 -0.41 -7.36 6.57
CA ARG A 101 -0.89 -6.31 7.49
C ARG A 101 -1.06 -4.97 6.78
N VAL A 102 -0.09 -4.59 5.97
CA VAL A 102 -0.17 -3.34 5.21
C VAL A 102 -1.26 -3.43 4.13
N LYS A 103 -1.33 -4.54 3.41
CA LYS A 103 -2.37 -4.73 2.38
C LYS A 103 -3.77 -4.72 2.94
N LEU A 104 -3.97 -5.25 4.14
CA LEU A 104 -5.25 -5.20 4.82
C LEU A 104 -5.70 -3.74 5.04
N ALA A 105 -4.79 -2.90 5.52
CA ALA A 105 -5.05 -1.47 5.73
C ALA A 105 -5.27 -0.73 4.39
N ASP A 106 -4.47 -1.06 3.37
CA ASP A 106 -4.59 -0.52 2.03
C ASP A 106 -5.96 -0.83 1.42
N LEU A 107 -6.38 -2.09 1.48
CA LEU A 107 -7.68 -2.53 0.97
C LEU A 107 -8.85 -1.88 1.72
N ARG A 108 -8.71 -1.69 3.04
CA ARG A 108 -9.72 -0.99 3.84
C ARG A 108 -9.96 0.42 3.30
N HIS A 109 -8.90 1.15 3.03
CA HIS A 109 -9.01 2.51 2.49
C HIS A 109 -9.50 2.51 1.03
N ASN A 110 -9.02 1.59 0.22
CA ASN A 110 -9.40 1.47 -1.20
C ASN A 110 -10.84 0.98 -1.40
N THR A 111 -11.47 0.38 -0.40
CA THR A 111 -12.89 0.00 -0.44
C THR A 111 -13.80 1.00 0.28
N ASP A 112 -13.28 2.11 0.73
CA ASP A 112 -14.11 3.19 1.28
C ASP A 112 -14.80 3.95 0.14
N ILE A 113 -16.04 3.61 -0.12
CA ILE A 113 -16.84 4.16 -1.22
C ILE A 113 -17.01 5.67 -1.13
N ARG A 114 -16.90 6.25 0.08
CA ARG A 114 -17.03 7.69 0.31
C ARG A 114 -15.90 8.50 -0.32
N ARG A 115 -14.79 7.87 -0.68
CA ARG A 115 -13.67 8.51 -1.41
C ARG A 115 -14.02 8.80 -2.87
N LEU A 116 -15.08 8.23 -3.39
CA LEU A 116 -15.52 8.42 -4.78
C LEU A 116 -16.60 9.49 -4.81
N LYS A 117 -16.54 10.38 -5.80
CA LYS A 117 -17.57 11.40 -6.03
C LYS A 117 -18.81 10.80 -6.71
N GLY A 118 -18.61 9.79 -7.52
CA GLY A 118 -19.66 9.01 -8.17
C GLY A 118 -19.18 7.57 -8.27
N VAL A 119 -20.10 6.62 -8.33
CA VAL A 119 -19.80 5.19 -8.34
C VAL A 119 -20.25 4.58 -9.66
N THR A 120 -19.30 3.97 -10.38
CA THR A 120 -19.54 3.27 -11.64
C THR A 120 -19.61 1.76 -11.39
N GLU A 121 -20.08 1.00 -12.40
CA GLU A 121 -20.06 -0.46 -12.33
C GLU A 121 -18.63 -1.00 -12.21
N LYS A 122 -17.64 -0.34 -12.82
CA LYS A 122 -16.22 -0.68 -12.68
C LYS A 122 -15.75 -0.53 -11.22
N ASP A 123 -16.20 0.52 -10.56
CA ASP A 123 -15.86 0.76 -9.15
C ASP A 123 -16.43 -0.35 -8.27
N ILE A 124 -17.68 -0.75 -8.50
CA ILE A 124 -18.33 -1.84 -7.75
C ILE A 124 -17.58 -3.16 -7.96
N ALA A 125 -17.25 -3.51 -9.20
CA ALA A 125 -16.50 -4.74 -9.51
C ALA A 125 -15.13 -4.75 -8.83
N ARG A 126 -14.41 -3.61 -8.83
CA ARG A 126 -13.12 -3.48 -8.16
C ARG A 126 -13.26 -3.63 -6.64
N MET A 127 -14.28 -3.02 -6.05
CA MET A 127 -14.53 -3.14 -4.60
C MET A 127 -14.87 -4.56 -4.19
N ALA A 128 -15.65 -5.28 -4.99
CA ALA A 128 -15.96 -6.69 -4.74
C ALA A 128 -14.68 -7.54 -4.75
N LYS A 129 -13.81 -7.33 -5.75
CA LYS A 129 -12.51 -8.00 -5.87
C LYS A 129 -11.61 -7.70 -4.67
N TYR A 130 -11.53 -6.45 -4.25
CA TYR A 130 -10.73 -6.02 -3.11
C TYR A 130 -11.27 -6.57 -1.79
N HIS A 131 -12.58 -6.62 -1.63
CA HIS A 131 -13.20 -7.18 -0.43
C HIS A 131 -12.88 -8.67 -0.28
N THR A 132 -12.90 -9.42 -1.36
CA THR A 132 -12.50 -10.84 -1.35
C THR A 132 -11.06 -10.99 -0.85
N PHE A 133 -10.14 -10.20 -1.39
CA PHE A 133 -8.74 -10.22 -0.95
C PHE A 133 -8.61 -9.83 0.53
N TYR A 134 -9.33 -8.80 0.96
CA TYR A 134 -9.38 -8.37 2.35
C TYR A 134 -9.78 -9.51 3.28
N MET A 135 -10.84 -10.22 2.96
CA MET A 135 -11.33 -11.34 3.77
C MET A 135 -10.36 -12.54 3.78
N GLU A 136 -9.70 -12.80 2.66
CA GLU A 136 -8.67 -13.84 2.59
C GLU A 136 -7.48 -13.52 3.51
N ILE A 137 -7.03 -12.27 3.51
CA ILE A 137 -5.96 -11.81 4.41
C ILE A 137 -6.39 -11.95 5.87
N LYS A 138 -7.59 -11.50 6.21
CA LYS A 138 -8.11 -11.62 7.59
C LYS A 138 -8.09 -13.06 8.08
N THR A 139 -8.51 -13.99 7.24
CA THR A 139 -8.50 -15.42 7.58
C THR A 139 -7.07 -15.90 7.87
N ARG A 140 -6.11 -15.53 7.03
CA ARG A 140 -4.71 -15.94 7.21
C ARG A 140 -4.05 -15.31 8.44
N LEU A 141 -4.37 -14.08 8.76
CA LEU A 141 -3.86 -13.38 9.94
C LEU A 141 -4.63 -13.75 11.21
N SER A 142 -5.77 -14.42 11.10
CA SER A 142 -6.67 -14.75 12.23
C SER A 142 -7.14 -13.51 12.99
N VAL A 143 -7.49 -12.48 12.25
CA VAL A 143 -7.95 -11.19 12.82
C VAL A 143 -9.36 -10.78 12.35
#